data_18c07d41a61e376110690d76bc746b68
#
_entry.id   18c07d41a61e376110690d76bc746b68
#
_cell.length_a   1.000
_cell.length_b   1.000
_cell.length_c   1.000
_cell.angle_alpha   90.00
_cell.angle_beta   90.00
_cell.angle_gamma   90.00
#
_symmetry.space_group_name_H-M   'P 1'
#
loop_
_entity.id
_entity.type
_entity.pdbx_description
1 polymer ?
#
loop_
_entity_poly.entity_id
_entity_poly.type
_entity_poly.pdbx_seq_one_letter_code
_entity_poly.pdbx_strand_id
1 'polypeptide(L)'
;MKKRAVVLSSGGIDSTTAMAIALQEGYEIYSLSFRYGQRHVVEIESARRIAEIMGARKHMVMDVDFGKIGGSALTDHINVPKGREEAEMQKEIPITYVPARNTIFLSHALAWAEVLGASDIFIGVNAIDYSGYPDCHPQYIKSFEEMANLAIKAAVEGKMKINIRAPLIGMTKAEIIRKGVQLGIDYRLTHSCYDPSPEGNACGQCDSCLLRKKGFREAGIPDPTVYFNH
;
A
#
# COMPACT_ATOMS: atom_id res chain seq x y z
N MET A 1 -4.87 9.30 26.28
CA MET A 1 -4.81 8.05 25.48
C MET A 1 -4.08 8.37 24.17
N LYS A 2 -3.26 7.46 23.64
CA LYS A 2 -2.66 7.63 22.32
C LYS A 2 -3.76 7.68 21.26
N LYS A 3 -3.59 8.51 20.22
CA LYS A 3 -4.46 8.50 19.04
C LYS A 3 -4.32 7.15 18.34
N ARG A 4 -5.42 6.58 17.87
CA ARG A 4 -5.44 5.32 17.13
C ARG A 4 -5.51 5.59 15.64
N ALA A 5 -4.80 4.78 14.85
CA ALA A 5 -4.89 4.80 13.40
C ALA A 5 -5.02 3.39 12.82
N VAL A 6 -5.86 3.24 11.80
CA VAL A 6 -5.81 2.07 10.93
C VAL A 6 -4.84 2.36 9.80
N VAL A 7 -3.92 1.43 9.53
CA VAL A 7 -2.94 1.56 8.44
C VAL A 7 -3.14 0.43 7.45
N LEU A 8 -3.43 0.76 6.20
CA LEU A 8 -3.46 -0.21 5.09
C LEU A 8 -2.03 -0.67 4.79
N SER A 9 -1.75 -1.95 5.02
CA SER A 9 -0.41 -2.53 4.95
C SER A 9 -0.35 -3.64 3.91
N SER A 10 0.39 -3.41 2.83
CA SER A 10 0.64 -4.40 1.77
C SER A 10 1.98 -5.12 1.91
N GLY A 11 2.84 -4.72 2.85
CA GLY A 11 4.21 -5.23 2.95
C GLY A 11 5.19 -4.63 1.94
N GLY A 12 4.76 -3.69 1.10
CA GLY A 12 5.60 -2.96 0.16
C GLY A 12 6.23 -1.70 0.77
N ILE A 13 7.12 -1.04 0.00
CA ILE A 13 7.84 0.18 0.41
C ILE A 13 6.88 1.25 0.94
N ASP A 14 5.86 1.57 0.17
CA ASP A 14 4.99 2.73 0.41
C ASP A 14 4.15 2.54 1.67
N SER A 15 3.48 1.40 1.80
CA SER A 15 2.66 1.10 2.98
C SER A 15 3.48 1.01 4.26
N THR A 16 4.72 0.50 4.17
CA THR A 16 5.65 0.43 5.30
C THR A 16 6.10 1.83 5.71
N THR A 17 6.40 2.69 4.73
CA THR A 17 6.80 4.08 5.01
C THR A 17 5.64 4.88 5.60
N ALA A 18 4.41 4.70 5.10
CA ALA A 18 3.22 5.33 5.67
C ALA A 18 2.99 4.89 7.12
N MET A 19 3.20 3.60 7.44
CA MET A 19 3.12 3.09 8.81
C MET A 19 4.17 3.72 9.72
N ALA A 20 5.42 3.86 9.26
CA ALA A 20 6.49 4.50 10.03
C ALA A 20 6.20 5.98 10.30
N ILE A 21 5.62 6.69 9.34
CA ILE A 21 5.17 8.08 9.53
C ILE A 21 4.09 8.15 10.61
N ALA A 22 3.09 7.27 10.55
CA ALA A 22 2.04 7.22 11.57
C ALA A 22 2.60 6.95 12.98
N LEU A 23 3.59 6.05 13.09
CA LEU A 23 4.30 5.81 14.36
C LEU A 23 5.07 7.04 14.83
N GLN A 24 5.79 7.73 13.94
CA GLN A 24 6.51 8.97 14.25
C GLN A 24 5.55 10.06 14.74
N GLU A 25 4.33 10.13 14.20
CA GLU A 25 3.27 11.04 14.64
C GLU A 25 2.62 10.62 15.97
N GLY A 26 3.05 9.51 16.57
CA GLY A 26 2.63 9.05 17.90
C GLY A 26 1.35 8.22 17.92
N TYR A 27 0.88 7.71 16.79
CA TYR A 27 -0.30 6.85 16.73
C TYR A 27 -0.05 5.46 17.31
N GLU A 28 -1.08 4.89 17.94
CA GLU A 28 -1.21 3.46 18.17
C GLU A 28 -1.74 2.81 16.91
N ILE A 29 -0.96 1.90 16.30
CA ILE A 29 -1.23 1.36 14.96
C ILE A 29 -2.07 0.09 15.02
N TYR A 30 -3.10 0.05 14.19
CA TYR A 30 -3.88 -1.12 13.82
C TYR A 30 -3.65 -1.39 12.34
N SER A 31 -2.86 -2.42 12.04
CA SER A 31 -2.44 -2.77 10.68
C SER A 31 -3.47 -3.66 10.00
N LEU A 32 -3.87 -3.30 8.78
CA LEU A 32 -4.86 -4.02 7.98
C LEU A 32 -4.26 -4.44 6.63
N SER A 33 -4.26 -5.73 6.37
CA SER A 33 -3.83 -6.33 5.10
C SER A 33 -4.97 -7.10 4.46
N PHE A 34 -4.85 -7.35 3.15
CA PHE A 34 -5.86 -8.07 2.39
C PHE A 34 -5.25 -9.24 1.62
N ARG A 35 -5.90 -10.40 1.72
CA ARG A 35 -5.72 -11.48 0.77
C ARG A 35 -6.83 -11.33 -0.26
N TYR A 36 -6.47 -11.04 -1.52
CA TYR A 36 -7.45 -10.65 -2.52
C TYR A 36 -7.35 -11.44 -3.83
N GLY A 37 -6.76 -12.62 -3.78
CA GLY A 37 -6.53 -13.45 -4.96
C GLY A 37 -5.21 -13.13 -5.67
N GLN A 38 -4.32 -12.33 -5.03
CA GLN A 38 -2.98 -12.12 -5.54
C GLN A 38 -2.22 -13.45 -5.66
N ARG A 39 -1.37 -13.55 -6.69
CA ARG A 39 -0.67 -14.79 -7.06
C ARG A 39 0.21 -15.37 -5.98
N HIS A 40 0.73 -14.51 -5.06
CA HIS A 40 1.70 -14.92 -4.05
C HIS A 40 1.37 -14.38 -2.66
N VAL A 41 1.55 -15.23 -1.66
CA VAL A 41 1.27 -14.94 -0.24
C VAL A 41 2.42 -14.16 0.43
N VAL A 42 3.54 -14.00 -0.26
CA VAL A 42 4.78 -13.38 0.27
C VAL A 42 4.52 -11.95 0.79
N GLU A 43 3.67 -11.18 0.11
CA GLU A 43 3.29 -9.83 0.54
C GLU A 43 2.61 -9.82 1.90
N ILE A 44 1.71 -10.79 2.15
CA ILE A 44 0.97 -10.89 3.42
C ILE A 44 1.93 -11.22 4.57
N GLU A 45 2.87 -12.14 4.33
CA GLU A 45 3.87 -12.49 5.33
C GLU A 45 4.82 -11.31 5.62
N SER A 46 5.23 -10.56 4.59
CA SER A 46 5.99 -9.32 4.75
C SER A 46 5.22 -8.29 5.57
N ALA A 47 3.94 -8.07 5.25
CA ALA A 47 3.08 -7.12 5.98
C ALA A 47 2.93 -7.52 7.46
N ARG A 48 2.71 -8.81 7.75
CA ARG A 48 2.60 -9.34 9.10
C ARG A 48 3.89 -9.09 9.90
N ARG A 49 5.04 -9.46 9.32
CA ARG A 49 6.35 -9.29 9.94
C ARG A 49 6.69 -7.82 10.20
N ILE A 50 6.39 -6.95 9.24
CA ILE A 50 6.57 -5.51 9.39
C ILE A 50 5.71 -4.96 10.52
N ALA A 51 4.42 -5.33 10.57
CA ALA A 51 3.51 -4.90 11.62
C ALA A 51 3.99 -5.33 13.02
N GLU A 52 4.53 -6.55 13.15
CA GLU A 52 5.10 -7.06 14.40
C GLU A 52 6.34 -6.27 14.82
N ILE A 53 7.33 -6.12 13.92
CA ILE A 53 8.59 -5.40 14.19
C ILE A 53 8.33 -3.92 14.53
N MET A 54 7.38 -3.30 13.85
CA MET A 54 6.99 -1.91 14.10
C MET A 54 6.08 -1.73 15.32
N GLY A 55 5.74 -2.80 16.03
CA GLY A 55 4.96 -2.73 17.25
C GLY A 55 3.50 -2.34 17.05
N ALA A 56 2.89 -2.74 15.94
CA ALA A 56 1.46 -2.56 15.73
C ALA A 56 0.67 -3.28 16.83
N ARG A 57 -0.34 -2.61 17.39
CA ARG A 57 -1.19 -3.15 18.45
C ARG A 57 -1.93 -4.41 18.02
N LYS A 58 -2.34 -4.42 16.75
CA LYS A 58 -2.99 -5.56 16.11
C LYS A 58 -2.69 -5.53 14.61
N HIS A 59 -2.47 -6.69 14.03
CA HIS A 59 -2.47 -6.91 12.59
C HIS A 59 -3.64 -7.81 12.22
N MET A 60 -4.43 -7.40 11.24
CA MET A 60 -5.57 -8.14 10.73
C MET A 60 -5.41 -8.38 9.23
N VAL A 61 -5.68 -9.59 8.79
CA VAL A 61 -5.77 -9.93 7.37
C VAL A 61 -7.22 -10.22 7.04
N MET A 62 -7.75 -9.55 6.02
CA MET A 62 -9.10 -9.80 5.50
C MET A 62 -9.04 -10.47 4.13
N ASP A 63 -9.95 -11.39 3.89
CA ASP A 63 -10.10 -12.05 2.60
C ASP A 63 -11.14 -11.32 1.75
N VAL A 64 -10.73 -10.93 0.51
CA VAL A 64 -11.59 -10.30 -0.50
C VAL A 64 -11.29 -10.99 -1.82
N ASP A 65 -12.27 -11.55 -2.48
CA ASP A 65 -12.06 -12.35 -3.70
C ASP A 65 -12.22 -11.50 -4.97
N PHE A 66 -11.16 -10.81 -5.38
CA PHE A 66 -11.12 -10.11 -6.67
C PHE A 66 -10.94 -11.04 -7.86
N GLY A 67 -10.51 -12.30 -7.64
CA GLY A 67 -10.43 -13.30 -8.71
C GLY A 67 -11.79 -13.58 -9.37
N LYS A 68 -12.88 -13.46 -8.60
CA LYS A 68 -14.24 -13.57 -9.13
C LYS A 68 -14.67 -12.37 -9.99
N ILE A 69 -14.04 -11.21 -9.79
CA ILE A 69 -14.32 -10.01 -10.58
C ILE A 69 -13.48 -10.01 -11.85
N GLY A 70 -12.21 -10.42 -11.74
CA GLY A 70 -11.26 -10.48 -12.85
C GLY A 70 -10.78 -9.11 -13.34
N GLY A 71 -10.22 -9.07 -14.55
CA GLY A 71 -9.85 -7.84 -15.25
C GLY A 71 -8.49 -7.24 -14.86
N SER A 72 -7.67 -7.95 -14.08
CA SER A 72 -6.32 -7.52 -13.74
C SER A 72 -5.31 -8.66 -13.83
N ALA A 73 -4.11 -8.36 -14.31
CA ALA A 73 -3.00 -9.32 -14.31
C ALA A 73 -2.56 -9.77 -12.91
N LEU A 74 -3.01 -9.10 -11.85
CA LEU A 74 -2.71 -9.48 -10.46
C LEU A 74 -3.71 -10.48 -9.88
N THR A 75 -4.90 -10.60 -10.46
CA THR A 75 -6.00 -11.40 -9.91
C THR A 75 -6.62 -12.37 -10.93
N ASP A 76 -6.13 -12.37 -12.17
CA ASP A 76 -6.61 -13.20 -13.27
C ASP A 76 -5.45 -13.93 -13.95
N HIS A 77 -5.75 -14.84 -14.90
CA HIS A 77 -4.77 -15.59 -15.70
C HIS A 77 -4.15 -14.75 -16.84
N ILE A 78 -3.87 -13.47 -16.57
CA ILE A 78 -3.24 -12.54 -17.51
C ILE A 78 -1.77 -12.39 -17.13
N ASN A 79 -0.85 -12.52 -18.09
CA ASN A 79 0.58 -12.37 -17.78
C ASN A 79 0.92 -10.98 -17.28
N VAL A 80 1.74 -10.91 -16.23
CA VAL A 80 2.28 -9.64 -15.73
C VAL A 80 3.31 -9.12 -16.74
N PRO A 81 3.15 -7.91 -17.27
CA PRO A 81 4.11 -7.30 -18.18
C PRO A 81 5.50 -7.17 -17.54
N LYS A 82 6.54 -7.39 -18.35
CA LYS A 82 7.95 -7.30 -17.93
C LYS A 82 8.74 -6.42 -18.89
N GLY A 83 9.78 -5.74 -18.36
CA GLY A 83 10.73 -4.99 -19.18
C GLY A 83 10.14 -3.74 -19.86
N ARG A 84 9.04 -3.19 -19.35
CA ARG A 84 8.44 -1.98 -19.93
C ARG A 84 9.30 -0.75 -19.65
N GLU A 85 9.35 0.16 -20.62
CA GLU A 85 9.96 1.47 -20.42
C GLU A 85 9.02 2.38 -19.59
N GLU A 86 9.58 3.33 -18.87
CA GLU A 86 8.81 4.25 -18.01
C GLU A 86 7.77 5.04 -18.81
N ALA A 87 8.12 5.48 -20.02
CA ALA A 87 7.21 6.18 -20.90
C ALA A 87 5.99 5.33 -21.33
N GLU A 88 6.13 4.01 -21.36
CA GLU A 88 5.03 3.08 -21.63
C GLU A 88 4.14 2.88 -20.41
N MET A 89 4.74 2.84 -19.20
CA MET A 89 4.00 2.69 -17.94
C MET A 89 3.07 3.89 -17.66
N GLN A 90 3.38 5.07 -18.20
CA GLN A 90 2.64 6.32 -17.97
C GLN A 90 1.53 6.58 -19.00
N LYS A 91 1.48 5.85 -20.12
CA LYS A 91 0.53 6.14 -21.22
C LYS A 91 -0.90 5.73 -20.94
N GLU A 92 -1.09 4.64 -20.20
CA GLU A 92 -2.41 4.02 -20.01
C GLU A 92 -2.55 3.51 -18.57
N ILE A 93 -3.79 3.26 -18.14
CA ILE A 93 -4.05 2.51 -16.91
C ILE A 93 -3.48 1.10 -17.12
N PRO A 94 -2.48 0.66 -16.31
CA PRO A 94 -1.81 -0.60 -16.57
C PRO A 94 -2.73 -1.80 -16.30
N ILE A 95 -2.53 -2.89 -17.02
CA ILE A 95 -3.29 -4.14 -16.85
C ILE A 95 -3.15 -4.75 -15.43
N THR A 96 -2.19 -4.27 -14.64
CA THR A 96 -2.01 -4.60 -13.22
C THR A 96 -2.91 -3.79 -12.28
N TYR A 97 -3.67 -2.84 -12.81
CA TYR A 97 -4.71 -2.16 -12.03
C TYR A 97 -5.81 -3.15 -11.64
N VAL A 98 -6.09 -3.25 -10.35
CA VAL A 98 -7.22 -4.04 -9.84
C VAL A 98 -8.40 -3.10 -9.66
N PRO A 99 -9.53 -3.30 -10.37
CA PRO A 99 -10.64 -2.36 -10.35
C PRO A 99 -11.15 -2.03 -8.95
N ALA A 100 -11.19 -0.73 -8.61
CA ALA A 100 -11.69 -0.18 -7.35
C ALA A 100 -11.02 -0.76 -6.08
N ARG A 101 -9.80 -1.31 -6.18
CA ARG A 101 -9.12 -2.00 -5.06
C ARG A 101 -9.00 -1.11 -3.82
N ASN A 102 -8.50 0.12 -3.99
CA ASN A 102 -8.33 1.02 -2.85
C ASN A 102 -9.66 1.46 -2.26
N THR A 103 -10.72 1.58 -3.07
CA THR A 103 -12.08 1.87 -2.58
C THR A 103 -12.58 0.78 -1.64
N ILE A 104 -12.43 -0.49 -2.03
CA ILE A 104 -12.85 -1.64 -1.23
C ILE A 104 -12.01 -1.73 0.05
N PHE A 105 -10.69 -1.55 -0.05
CA PHE A 105 -9.80 -1.61 1.10
C PHE A 105 -10.06 -0.48 2.09
N LEU A 106 -10.27 0.74 1.61
CA LEU A 106 -10.63 1.88 2.45
C LEU A 106 -11.99 1.69 3.12
N SER A 107 -12.96 1.05 2.45
CA SER A 107 -14.28 0.76 3.04
C SER A 107 -14.18 -0.22 4.21
N HIS A 108 -13.35 -1.25 4.11
CA HIS A 108 -13.08 -2.16 5.22
C HIS A 108 -12.31 -1.46 6.36
N ALA A 109 -11.32 -0.63 6.00
CA ALA A 109 -10.58 0.16 6.99
C ALA A 109 -11.50 1.13 7.74
N LEU A 110 -12.46 1.75 7.04
CA LEU A 110 -13.46 2.65 7.61
C LEU A 110 -14.33 1.93 8.64
N ALA A 111 -14.85 0.76 8.31
CA ALA A 111 -15.65 -0.05 9.23
C ALA A 111 -14.85 -0.44 10.47
N TRP A 112 -13.58 -0.84 10.31
CA TRP A 112 -12.74 -1.20 11.44
C TRP A 112 -12.34 0.02 12.27
N ALA A 113 -12.06 1.16 11.64
CA ALA A 113 -11.75 2.41 12.31
C ALA A 113 -12.90 2.87 13.22
N GLU A 114 -14.15 2.77 12.77
CA GLU A 114 -15.32 3.08 13.60
C GLU A 114 -15.40 2.20 14.84
N VAL A 115 -15.22 0.88 14.71
CA VAL A 115 -15.22 -0.07 15.83
C VAL A 115 -14.12 0.22 16.83
N LEU A 116 -12.93 0.62 16.35
CA LEU A 116 -11.77 0.94 17.18
C LEU A 116 -11.85 2.32 17.81
N GLY A 117 -12.73 3.20 17.36
CA GLY A 117 -12.69 4.62 17.69
C GLY A 117 -11.42 5.30 17.16
N ALA A 118 -10.94 4.88 15.99
CA ALA A 118 -9.77 5.45 15.31
C ALA A 118 -10.23 6.48 14.29
N SER A 119 -9.80 7.73 14.44
CA SER A 119 -10.19 8.84 13.54
C SER A 119 -9.38 8.89 12.26
N ASP A 120 -8.23 8.24 12.23
CA ASP A 120 -7.27 8.38 11.12
C ASP A 120 -7.04 7.02 10.44
N ILE A 121 -7.11 7.02 9.09
CA ILE A 121 -6.82 5.87 8.24
C ILE A 121 -5.65 6.25 7.34
N PHE A 122 -4.52 5.54 7.44
CA PHE A 122 -3.34 5.76 6.62
C PHE A 122 -3.33 4.83 5.42
N ILE A 123 -3.02 5.40 4.26
CA ILE A 123 -2.84 4.68 3.00
C ILE A 123 -1.55 5.12 2.30
N GLY A 124 -0.76 4.17 1.81
CA GLY A 124 0.51 4.40 1.13
C GLY A 124 0.35 4.63 -0.37
N VAL A 125 -0.63 5.44 -0.80
CA VAL A 125 -0.79 5.80 -2.22
C VAL A 125 0.19 6.89 -2.62
N ASN A 126 0.61 6.83 -3.89
CA ASN A 126 1.51 7.76 -4.54
C ASN A 126 0.93 8.13 -5.91
N ALA A 127 0.75 9.42 -6.17
CA ALA A 127 0.19 9.92 -7.41
C ALA A 127 1.26 10.23 -8.48
N ILE A 128 2.55 10.27 -8.11
CA ILE A 128 3.65 10.61 -9.02
C ILE A 128 4.11 9.38 -9.80
N ASP A 129 4.39 8.27 -9.10
CA ASP A 129 4.92 7.05 -9.72
C ASP A 129 3.81 6.20 -10.38
N TYR A 130 2.58 6.29 -9.87
CA TYR A 130 1.42 5.52 -10.32
C TYR A 130 0.29 6.42 -10.80
N SER A 131 0.62 7.40 -11.64
CA SER A 131 -0.36 8.36 -12.19
C SER A 131 -1.52 7.70 -12.96
N GLY A 132 -1.33 6.45 -13.42
CA GLY A 132 -2.36 5.66 -14.10
C GLY A 132 -3.41 5.03 -13.19
N TYR A 133 -3.28 5.07 -11.86
CA TYR A 133 -4.28 4.48 -10.96
C TYR A 133 -5.28 5.52 -10.47
N PRO A 134 -6.55 5.48 -10.93
CA PRO A 134 -7.56 6.51 -10.59
C PRO A 134 -7.78 6.67 -9.10
N ASP A 135 -7.70 5.56 -8.35
CA ASP A 135 -7.92 5.48 -6.90
C ASP A 135 -6.68 5.80 -6.06
N CYS A 136 -5.65 6.43 -6.67
CA CYS A 136 -4.47 6.97 -6.00
C CYS A 136 -4.39 8.50 -6.06
N HIS A 137 -5.32 9.18 -6.76
CA HIS A 137 -5.27 10.63 -6.94
C HIS A 137 -5.74 11.40 -5.68
N PRO A 138 -5.17 12.58 -5.40
CA PRO A 138 -5.55 13.41 -4.26
C PRO A 138 -7.06 13.71 -4.20
N GLN A 139 -7.67 13.98 -5.36
CA GLN A 139 -9.09 14.26 -5.47
C GLN A 139 -9.94 13.05 -5.05
N TYR A 140 -9.55 11.83 -5.44
CA TYR A 140 -10.22 10.61 -5.01
C TYR A 140 -10.15 10.44 -3.49
N ILE A 141 -8.95 10.60 -2.89
CA ILE A 141 -8.75 10.50 -1.45
C ILE A 141 -9.64 11.48 -0.69
N LYS A 142 -9.73 12.73 -1.14
CA LYS A 142 -10.60 13.74 -0.57
C LYS A 142 -12.07 13.38 -0.67
N SER A 143 -12.53 12.91 -1.84
CA SER A 143 -13.92 12.50 -2.05
C SER A 143 -14.28 11.28 -1.18
N PHE A 144 -13.35 10.33 -1.02
CA PHE A 144 -13.57 9.20 -0.11
C PHE A 144 -13.69 9.66 1.35
N GLU A 145 -12.87 10.60 1.81
CA GLU A 145 -12.95 11.17 3.15
C GLU A 145 -14.30 11.87 3.38
N GLU A 146 -14.77 12.65 2.40
CA GLU A 146 -16.08 13.31 2.48
C GLU A 146 -17.20 12.28 2.59
N MET A 147 -17.19 11.26 1.74
CA MET A 147 -18.15 10.14 1.78
C MET A 147 -18.09 9.39 3.12
N ALA A 148 -16.90 9.08 3.62
CA ALA A 148 -16.71 8.37 4.88
C ALA A 148 -17.39 9.08 6.07
N ASN A 149 -17.31 10.41 6.12
CA ASN A 149 -17.93 11.21 7.16
C ASN A 149 -19.45 11.32 7.05
N LEU A 150 -20.04 10.94 5.91
CA LEU A 150 -21.49 10.82 5.72
C LEU A 150 -22.01 9.39 5.97
N ALA A 151 -21.12 8.39 5.89
CA ALA A 151 -21.51 6.98 5.84
C ALA A 151 -21.53 6.28 7.19
N ILE A 152 -20.75 6.72 8.19
CA ILE A 152 -20.61 6.02 9.47
C ILE A 152 -21.41 6.71 10.59
N LYS A 153 -21.94 5.90 11.49
CA LYS A 153 -22.77 6.37 12.62
C LYS A 153 -22.04 7.37 13.49
N ALA A 154 -20.79 7.08 13.87
CA ALA A 154 -20.01 7.92 14.77
C ALA A 154 -19.75 9.32 14.20
N ALA A 155 -19.58 9.44 12.87
CA ALA A 155 -19.39 10.73 12.21
C ALA A 155 -20.71 11.51 12.11
N VAL A 156 -21.80 10.85 11.70
CA VAL A 156 -23.14 11.46 11.61
C VAL A 156 -23.63 11.96 12.97
N GLU A 157 -23.31 11.25 14.06
CA GLU A 157 -23.62 11.67 15.44
C GLU A 157 -22.66 12.74 15.97
N GLY A 158 -21.68 13.22 15.20
CA GLY A 158 -20.69 14.21 15.60
C GLY A 158 -19.68 13.74 16.66
N LYS A 159 -19.57 12.44 16.88
CA LYS A 159 -18.66 11.84 17.88
C LYS A 159 -17.26 11.63 17.36
N MET A 160 -17.09 11.54 16.05
CA MET A 160 -15.81 11.28 15.36
C MET A 160 -15.79 11.98 14.02
N LYS A 161 -14.59 12.38 13.59
CA LYS A 161 -14.34 12.80 12.21
C LYS A 161 -13.26 11.90 11.63
N ILE A 162 -13.55 11.26 10.49
CA ILE A 162 -12.57 10.44 9.78
C ILE A 162 -11.67 11.33 8.94
N ASN A 163 -10.38 11.04 8.99
CA ASN A 163 -9.36 11.64 8.14
C ASN A 163 -8.65 10.52 7.37
N ILE A 164 -8.58 10.65 6.05
CA ILE A 164 -7.79 9.75 5.19
C ILE A 164 -6.41 10.36 4.99
N ARG A 165 -5.42 9.74 5.60
CA ARG A 165 -4.02 10.21 5.61
C ARG A 165 -3.24 9.51 4.51
N ALA A 166 -2.84 10.27 3.49
CA ALA A 166 -2.01 9.81 2.37
C ALA A 166 -0.67 10.57 2.37
N PRO A 167 0.25 10.28 3.31
CA PRO A 167 1.43 11.12 3.55
C PRO A 167 2.44 11.09 2.40
N LEU A 168 2.33 10.13 1.49
CA LEU A 168 3.26 9.92 0.38
C LEU A 168 2.74 10.44 -0.96
N ILE A 169 1.55 11.02 -1.00
CA ILE A 169 0.80 11.26 -2.24
C ILE A 169 1.52 12.16 -3.25
N GLY A 170 2.33 13.09 -2.78
CA GLY A 170 3.13 14.01 -3.59
C GLY A 170 4.64 13.73 -3.59
N MET A 171 5.07 12.54 -3.16
CA MET A 171 6.48 12.18 -3.06
C MET A 171 6.90 11.26 -4.21
N THR A 172 8.10 11.44 -4.75
CA THR A 172 8.75 10.48 -5.65
C THR A 172 9.17 9.23 -4.88
N LYS A 173 9.38 8.11 -5.58
CA LYS A 173 9.87 6.87 -4.96
C LYS A 173 11.19 7.06 -4.22
N ALA A 174 12.07 7.89 -4.76
CA ALA A 174 13.33 8.22 -4.13
C ALA A 174 13.16 8.98 -2.80
N GLU A 175 12.22 9.94 -2.75
CA GLU A 175 11.90 10.67 -1.52
C GLU A 175 11.27 9.76 -0.47
N ILE A 176 10.36 8.85 -0.88
CA ILE A 176 9.75 7.85 0.00
C ILE A 176 10.82 6.96 0.62
N ILE A 177 11.76 6.46 -0.19
CA ILE A 177 12.86 5.60 0.28
C ILE A 177 13.77 6.36 1.26
N ARG A 178 14.19 7.60 0.93
CA ARG A 178 15.00 8.42 1.86
C ARG A 178 14.27 8.67 3.17
N LYS A 179 12.98 9.01 3.10
CA LYS A 179 12.15 9.22 4.29
C LYS A 179 12.07 7.96 5.15
N GLY A 180 11.87 6.79 4.53
CA GLY A 180 11.80 5.53 5.27
C GLY A 180 13.12 5.15 5.94
N VAL A 181 14.26 5.36 5.27
CA VAL A 181 15.59 5.15 5.88
C VAL A 181 15.81 6.10 7.05
N GLN A 182 15.41 7.37 6.94
CA GLN A 182 15.47 8.33 8.05
C GLN A 182 14.61 7.89 9.25
N LEU A 183 13.51 7.17 8.99
CA LEU A 183 12.62 6.60 10.01
C LEU A 183 13.09 5.23 10.53
N GLY A 184 14.25 4.73 10.07
CA GLY A 184 14.84 3.46 10.51
C GLY A 184 14.22 2.22 9.88
N ILE A 185 13.53 2.34 8.75
CA ILE A 185 12.96 1.19 8.04
C ILE A 185 14.07 0.33 7.44
N ASP A 186 14.01 -0.96 7.72
CA ASP A 186 14.76 -1.98 7.01
C ASP A 186 13.97 -2.49 5.79
N TYR A 187 14.30 -1.98 4.61
CA TYR A 187 13.62 -2.36 3.37
C TYR A 187 13.89 -3.80 2.89
N ARG A 188 14.76 -4.57 3.56
CA ARG A 188 14.88 -6.03 3.34
C ARG A 188 13.59 -6.76 3.72
N LEU A 189 12.82 -6.21 4.61
CA LEU A 189 11.55 -6.76 5.06
C LEU A 189 10.41 -6.57 4.05
N THR A 190 10.58 -5.64 3.09
CA THR A 190 9.50 -5.27 2.16
C THR A 190 9.52 -6.11 0.89
N HIS A 191 8.33 -6.46 0.43
CA HIS A 191 8.13 -7.15 -0.84
C HIS A 191 7.24 -6.31 -1.76
N SER A 192 7.68 -6.12 -3.02
CA SER A 192 6.95 -5.28 -4.00
C SER A 192 6.72 -6.00 -5.33
N CYS A 193 7.31 -7.18 -5.55
CA CYS A 193 7.26 -7.88 -6.83
C CYS A 193 5.85 -8.42 -7.11
N TYR A 194 5.36 -8.21 -8.35
CA TYR A 194 4.08 -8.75 -8.83
C TYR A 194 4.17 -10.21 -9.28
N ASP A 195 5.37 -10.72 -9.56
CA ASP A 195 5.61 -12.05 -10.10
C ASP A 195 6.90 -12.64 -9.51
N PRO A 196 6.94 -12.91 -8.18
CA PRO A 196 8.11 -13.49 -7.53
C PRO A 196 8.29 -14.96 -7.89
N SER A 197 9.51 -15.49 -7.64
CA SER A 197 9.76 -16.93 -7.72
C SER A 197 8.98 -17.69 -6.62
N PRO A 198 8.88 -19.04 -6.73
CA PRO A 198 8.29 -19.86 -5.67
C PRO A 198 8.95 -19.67 -4.29
N GLU A 199 10.24 -19.34 -4.26
CA GLU A 199 11.01 -19.06 -3.04
C GLU A 199 10.80 -17.62 -2.53
N GLY A 200 10.03 -16.80 -3.23
CA GLY A 200 9.72 -15.42 -2.86
C GLY A 200 10.74 -14.37 -3.34
N ASN A 201 11.72 -14.73 -4.18
CA ASN A 201 12.66 -13.76 -4.73
C ASN A 201 11.98 -12.88 -5.80
N ALA A 202 12.34 -11.60 -5.86
CA ALA A 202 11.73 -10.67 -6.79
C ALA A 202 12.18 -10.90 -8.25
N CYS A 203 11.27 -10.76 -9.23
CA CYS A 203 11.59 -10.99 -10.65
C CYS A 203 12.52 -9.93 -11.25
N GLY A 204 12.59 -8.75 -10.69
CA GLY A 204 13.45 -7.67 -11.18
C GLY A 204 13.00 -6.99 -12.48
N GLN A 205 11.88 -7.40 -13.09
CA GLN A 205 11.46 -6.99 -14.44
C GLN A 205 10.02 -6.47 -14.51
N CYS A 206 9.13 -6.77 -13.55
CA CYS A 206 7.78 -6.19 -13.52
C CYS A 206 7.85 -4.70 -13.15
N ASP A 207 6.81 -3.94 -13.48
CA ASP A 207 6.77 -2.49 -13.23
C ASP A 207 7.14 -2.12 -11.80
N SER A 208 6.59 -2.85 -10.82
CA SER A 208 6.91 -2.60 -9.42
C SER A 208 8.40 -2.80 -9.09
N CYS A 209 9.04 -3.82 -9.66
CA CYS A 209 10.49 -4.03 -9.51
C CYS A 209 11.30 -2.95 -10.20
N LEU A 210 10.89 -2.50 -11.40
CA LEU A 210 11.57 -1.44 -12.14
C LEU A 210 11.49 -0.11 -11.40
N LEU A 211 10.30 0.27 -10.92
CA LEU A 211 10.10 1.47 -10.11
C LEU A 211 10.86 1.41 -8.78
N ARG A 212 10.90 0.24 -8.14
CA ARG A 212 11.72 0.02 -6.93
C ARG A 212 13.20 0.27 -7.20
N LYS A 213 13.78 -0.42 -8.20
CA LYS A 213 15.20 -0.26 -8.59
C LYS A 213 15.52 1.20 -8.93
N LYS A 214 14.65 1.87 -9.69
CA LYS A 214 14.78 3.30 -10.02
C LYS A 214 14.79 4.15 -8.76
N GLY A 215 13.83 3.97 -7.87
CA GLY A 215 13.70 4.74 -6.64
C GLY A 215 14.93 4.61 -5.74
N PHE A 216 15.47 3.40 -5.53
CA PHE A 216 16.69 3.19 -4.75
C PHE A 216 17.92 3.83 -5.42
N ARG A 217 18.06 3.70 -6.74
CA ARG A 217 19.16 4.34 -7.50
C ARG A 217 19.09 5.86 -7.37
N GLU A 218 17.93 6.48 -7.54
CA GLU A 218 17.73 7.93 -7.43
C GLU A 218 17.83 8.44 -5.98
N ALA A 219 17.54 7.57 -5.02
CA ALA A 219 17.78 7.86 -3.61
C ALA A 219 19.27 7.86 -3.24
N GLY A 220 20.13 7.24 -4.05
CA GLY A 220 21.55 7.01 -3.73
C GLY A 220 21.74 5.95 -2.65
N ILE A 221 20.79 5.02 -2.50
CA ILE A 221 20.78 3.98 -1.47
C ILE A 221 20.77 2.61 -2.17
N PRO A 222 21.62 1.64 -1.75
CA PRO A 222 21.56 0.29 -2.30
C PRO A 222 20.20 -0.38 -2.07
N ASP A 223 19.63 -0.99 -3.12
CA ASP A 223 18.39 -1.78 -2.95
C ASP A 223 18.76 -3.14 -2.31
N PRO A 224 18.20 -3.44 -1.13
CA PRO A 224 18.51 -4.68 -0.42
C PRO A 224 17.73 -5.91 -0.92
N THR A 225 16.92 -5.76 -1.98
CA THR A 225 16.06 -6.84 -2.50
C THR A 225 16.90 -7.93 -3.19
N VAL A 226 16.56 -9.19 -2.89
CA VAL A 226 17.09 -10.33 -3.63
C VAL A 226 16.29 -10.50 -4.90
N TYR A 227 16.93 -10.38 -6.04
CA TYR A 227 16.34 -10.63 -7.36
C TYR A 227 16.81 -11.98 -7.88
N PHE A 228 15.90 -12.76 -8.49
CA PHE A 228 16.33 -13.97 -9.19
C PHE A 228 16.74 -13.63 -10.62
N ASN A 229 17.79 -14.31 -11.10
CA ASN A 229 18.22 -14.21 -12.48
C ASN A 229 17.37 -15.17 -13.34
N HIS A 230 16.90 -14.68 -14.46
CA HIS A 230 16.25 -15.50 -15.49
C HIS A 230 17.27 -16.18 -16.39
#